data_41ea952e2b7e3e55feac0060ae3afa31
#
_entry.id   41ea952e2b7e3e55feac0060ae3afa31
#
_cell.length_a   1.000
_cell.length_b   1.000
_cell.length_c   1.000
_cell.angle_alpha   90.00
_cell.angle_beta   90.00
_cell.angle_gamma   90.00
#
_symmetry.space_group_name_H-M   'P 1'
#
loop_
_entity.id
_entity.type
_entity.pdbx_description
1 polymer ?
#
loop_
_entity_poly.entity_id
_entity_poly.type
_entity_poly.pdbx_seq_one_letter_code
_entity_poly.pdbx_strand_id
1 'polypeptide(L)'
;MKSIINEIKYNEKNLVPTIVQNYLNGDVLMFAFSNEESLSKTISTNYAHFWSRSRNKLWRKGEESGNTLEIENIYVDCDKDCILFTVIPAGPACHTMKISCFHNDLDEISDEKPLIKTSVMDRVFNLIEKRKKDIDIENSYTSSLFKEGLNKILDKIKEESDESIEASLVKDHANIVYEYTDLLYHMMVALSYHNIKIEEIFSELERRIGKKKKDYTLDE
;
A
#
# COMPACT_ATOMS: atom_id res chain seq x y z
N MET A 1 25.86 -3.52 11.47
CA MET A 1 24.68 -2.74 11.88
C MET A 1 25.00 -1.58 12.85
N LYS A 2 25.86 -1.71 13.86
CA LYS A 2 26.23 -0.57 14.74
C LYS A 2 26.93 0.60 14.03
N SER A 3 27.54 0.43 12.85
CA SER A 3 28.26 1.49 12.15
C SER A 3 27.37 2.59 11.57
N ILE A 4 26.19 2.26 11.03
CA ILE A 4 25.31 3.23 10.37
C ILE A 4 24.63 4.17 11.37
N ILE A 5 24.21 3.68 12.54
CA ILE A 5 23.60 4.53 13.59
C ILE A 5 24.56 5.64 14.04
N ASN A 6 25.85 5.35 14.12
CA ASN A 6 26.86 6.32 14.51
C ASN A 6 27.16 7.38 13.43
N GLU A 7 26.70 7.15 12.19
CA GLU A 7 26.88 8.07 11.08
C GLU A 7 25.69 9.04 10.91
N ILE A 8 24.60 8.80 11.63
CA ILE A 8 23.39 9.62 11.57
C ILE A 8 23.69 11.00 12.17
N LYS A 9 23.30 12.03 11.46
CA LYS A 9 23.36 13.41 11.94
C LYS A 9 22.12 13.77 12.74
N TYR A 10 22.22 13.66 14.02
CA TYR A 10 21.18 14.11 14.94
C TYR A 10 21.18 15.62 15.07
N ASN A 11 20.01 16.21 15.30
CA ASN A 11 19.90 17.63 15.61
C ASN A 11 20.43 17.97 17.03
N GLU A 12 20.39 19.26 17.40
CA GLU A 12 20.85 19.75 18.73
C GLU A 12 20.20 19.07 19.94
N LYS A 13 19.04 18.43 19.75
CA LYS A 13 18.32 17.66 20.78
C LYS A 13 18.57 16.16 20.70
N ASN A 14 19.60 15.75 19.97
CA ASN A 14 19.90 14.33 19.69
C ASN A 14 18.75 13.57 19.04
N LEU A 15 17.99 14.22 18.17
CA LEU A 15 16.85 13.62 17.45
C LEU A 15 17.08 13.69 15.93
N VAL A 16 16.58 12.67 15.23
CA VAL A 16 16.54 12.63 13.78
C VAL A 16 15.08 12.47 13.32
N PRO A 17 14.63 13.24 12.28
CA PRO A 17 13.36 13.03 11.62
C PRO A 17 13.21 11.60 11.13
N THR A 18 12.03 11.01 11.30
CA THR A 18 11.74 9.66 10.83
C THR A 18 10.39 9.65 10.13
N ILE A 19 10.43 9.41 8.82
CA ILE A 19 9.25 9.19 7.97
C ILE A 19 8.89 7.70 8.05
N VAL A 20 7.60 7.40 8.10
CA VAL A 20 7.10 6.03 8.10
C VAL A 20 6.21 5.81 6.90
N GLN A 21 6.54 4.84 6.08
CA GLN A 21 5.87 4.50 4.84
C GLN A 21 5.37 3.05 4.89
N ASN A 22 4.18 2.81 4.38
CA ASN A 22 3.67 1.46 4.19
C ASN A 22 4.48 0.76 3.09
N TYR A 23 5.07 -0.38 3.42
CA TYR A 23 5.88 -1.18 2.50
C TYR A 23 5.08 -1.70 1.29
N LEU A 24 3.81 -2.07 1.51
CA LEU A 24 2.99 -2.72 0.49
C LEU A 24 2.48 -1.75 -0.58
N ASN A 25 2.16 -0.50 -0.20
CA ASN A 25 1.47 0.43 -1.10
C ASN A 25 2.13 1.81 -1.24
N GLY A 26 3.23 2.04 -0.52
CA GLY A 26 3.98 3.30 -0.58
C GLY A 26 3.32 4.49 0.15
N ASP A 27 2.21 4.29 0.87
CA ASP A 27 1.55 5.36 1.61
C ASP A 27 2.43 5.89 2.74
N VAL A 28 2.61 7.20 2.84
CA VAL A 28 3.22 7.81 4.01
C VAL A 28 2.23 7.76 5.18
N LEU A 29 2.57 7.01 6.21
CA LEU A 29 1.68 6.73 7.33
C LEU A 29 1.77 7.78 8.43
N MET A 30 2.98 8.16 8.80
CA MET A 30 3.22 9.13 9.87
C MET A 30 4.63 9.70 9.80
N PHE A 31 4.84 10.73 10.59
CA PHE A 31 6.14 11.33 10.87
C PHE A 31 6.37 11.34 12.38
N ALA A 32 7.60 11.03 12.81
CA ALA A 32 8.01 11.06 14.21
C ALA A 32 9.48 11.44 14.34
N PHE A 33 10.01 11.43 15.55
CA PHE A 33 11.43 11.60 15.81
C PHE A 33 12.02 10.36 16.46
N SER A 34 13.21 10.01 16.05
CA SER A 34 14.02 8.94 16.63
C SER A 34 15.28 9.51 17.29
N ASN A 35 15.79 8.78 18.26
CA ASN A 35 17.12 8.96 18.83
C ASN A 35 17.87 7.62 18.75
N GLU A 36 19.12 7.56 19.17
CA GLU A 36 19.93 6.35 19.17
C GLU A 36 19.26 5.18 19.90
N GLU A 37 18.63 5.46 21.05
CA GLU A 37 17.93 4.45 21.85
C GLU A 37 16.74 3.87 21.10
N SER A 38 15.89 4.73 20.52
CA SER A 38 14.70 4.28 19.77
C SER A 38 15.08 3.49 18.50
N LEU A 39 16.13 3.87 17.81
CA LEU A 39 16.66 3.13 16.65
C LEU A 39 17.21 1.76 17.05
N SER A 40 17.98 1.71 18.15
CA SER A 40 18.49 0.45 18.68
C SER A 40 17.35 -0.49 19.10
N LYS A 41 16.29 0.04 19.71
CA LYS A 41 15.09 -0.74 20.07
C LYS A 41 14.33 -1.18 18.83
N THR A 42 14.16 -0.32 17.82
CA THR A 42 13.52 -0.67 16.56
C THR A 42 14.24 -1.85 15.89
N ILE A 43 15.56 -1.77 15.76
CA ILE A 43 16.37 -2.83 15.14
C ILE A 43 16.30 -4.14 15.94
N SER A 44 16.34 -4.06 17.27
CA SER A 44 16.36 -5.27 18.12
C SER A 44 15.02 -5.98 18.23
N THR A 45 13.91 -5.27 18.04
CA THR A 45 12.55 -5.81 18.23
C THR A 45 11.80 -6.01 16.92
N ASN A 46 12.29 -5.45 15.81
CA ASN A 46 11.63 -5.38 14.52
C ASN A 46 10.30 -4.57 14.52
N TYR A 47 10.07 -3.73 15.54
CA TYR A 47 8.90 -2.87 15.64
C TYR A 47 9.33 -1.41 15.78
N ALA A 48 8.53 -0.49 15.17
CA ALA A 48 8.85 0.93 15.17
C ALA A 48 8.78 1.54 16.58
N HIS A 49 9.93 2.04 17.04
CA HIS A 49 10.09 2.81 18.28
C HIS A 49 10.53 4.22 17.95
N PHE A 50 10.04 5.17 18.72
CA PHE A 50 10.28 6.59 18.52
C PHE A 50 10.58 7.30 19.85
N TRP A 51 11.06 8.53 19.74
CA TRP A 51 11.22 9.42 20.88
C TRP A 51 10.09 10.45 20.92
N SER A 52 9.33 10.46 22.00
CA SER A 52 8.28 11.46 22.24
C SER A 52 8.89 12.75 22.74
N ARG A 53 8.85 13.82 21.93
CA ARG A 53 9.37 15.15 22.28
C ARG A 53 8.60 15.78 23.45
N SER A 54 7.29 15.60 23.53
CA SER A 54 6.44 16.18 24.57
C SER A 54 6.52 15.43 25.91
N ARG A 55 6.67 14.09 25.85
CA ARG A 55 6.74 13.24 27.05
C ARG A 55 8.18 12.95 27.49
N ASN A 56 9.15 13.33 26.65
CA ASN A 56 10.58 13.07 26.83
C ASN A 56 10.88 11.60 27.17
N LYS A 57 10.29 10.68 26.42
CA LYS A 57 10.45 9.23 26.64
C LYS A 57 10.37 8.43 25.33
N LEU A 58 11.01 7.26 25.38
CA LEU A 58 10.84 6.21 24.38
C LEU A 58 9.39 5.71 24.35
N TRP A 59 8.87 5.39 23.17
CA TRP A 59 7.58 4.72 23.00
C TRP A 59 7.59 3.82 21.76
N ARG A 60 6.88 2.70 21.82
CA ARG A 60 6.63 1.83 20.69
C ARG A 60 5.30 2.20 20.05
N LYS A 61 5.27 2.31 18.72
CA LYS A 61 4.01 2.56 18.04
C LYS A 61 3.07 1.36 18.24
N GLY A 62 1.85 1.66 18.67
CA GLY A 62 0.84 0.64 18.92
C GLY A 62 0.93 -0.03 20.31
N GLU A 63 1.77 0.46 21.25
CA GLU A 63 1.91 -0.14 22.59
C GLU A 63 0.60 -0.16 23.40
N GLU A 64 -0.30 0.81 23.15
CA GLU A 64 -1.61 0.89 23.80
C GLU A 64 -2.75 0.40 22.90
N SER A 65 -2.69 0.72 21.59
CA SER A 65 -3.79 0.46 20.63
C SER A 65 -3.73 -0.90 19.95
N GLY A 66 -2.61 -1.61 20.02
CA GLY A 66 -2.36 -2.81 19.22
C GLY A 66 -1.98 -2.54 17.77
N ASN A 67 -2.14 -1.31 17.27
CA ASN A 67 -1.80 -0.94 15.89
C ASN A 67 -0.29 -0.74 15.75
N THR A 68 0.46 -1.83 15.80
CA THR A 68 1.92 -1.86 15.68
C THR A 68 2.37 -1.63 14.24
N LEU A 69 3.62 -1.23 14.08
CA LEU A 69 4.28 -1.10 12.79
C LEU A 69 5.51 -2.02 12.79
N GLU A 70 5.41 -3.12 12.06
CA GLU A 70 6.52 -4.04 11.86
C GLU A 70 7.47 -3.51 10.80
N ILE A 71 8.77 -3.56 11.05
CA ILE A 71 9.78 -2.99 10.15
C ILE A 71 10.11 -3.99 9.03
N GLU A 72 10.00 -3.54 7.79
CA GLU A 72 10.54 -4.24 6.62
C GLU A 72 11.94 -3.74 6.27
N ASN A 73 12.12 -2.41 6.16
CA ASN A 73 13.43 -1.83 5.89
C ASN A 73 13.62 -0.51 6.66
N ILE A 74 14.88 -0.17 6.88
CA ILE A 74 15.32 1.11 7.44
C ILE A 74 16.31 1.72 6.45
N TYR A 75 15.99 2.90 5.94
CA TYR A 75 16.85 3.68 5.07
C TYR A 75 17.28 4.96 5.77
N VAL A 76 18.48 5.43 5.42
CA VAL A 76 19.00 6.73 5.80
C VAL A 76 19.17 7.52 4.51
N ASP A 77 18.83 8.79 4.51
CA ASP A 77 18.94 9.63 3.33
C ASP A 77 20.41 9.97 2.97
N CYS A 78 20.61 10.69 1.89
CA CYS A 78 21.94 10.89 1.29
C CYS A 78 22.88 11.71 2.17
N ASP A 79 22.39 12.62 2.98
CA ASP A 79 23.16 13.47 3.89
C ASP A 79 23.06 13.06 5.37
N LYS A 80 22.33 11.95 5.63
CA LYS A 80 22.23 11.23 6.91
C LYS A 80 21.52 12.02 8.02
N ASP A 81 20.60 12.89 7.68
CA ASP A 81 19.83 13.69 8.62
C ASP A 81 18.34 13.36 8.66
N CYS A 82 17.90 12.34 7.88
CA CYS A 82 16.53 11.81 7.88
C CYS A 82 16.52 10.28 7.77
N ILE A 83 15.52 9.64 8.35
CA ILE A 83 15.32 8.18 8.30
C ILE A 83 13.96 7.87 7.67
N LEU A 84 13.94 6.84 6.84
CA LEU A 84 12.73 6.23 6.32
C LEU A 84 12.59 4.81 6.90
N PHE A 85 11.49 4.56 7.60
CA PHE A 85 11.03 3.22 7.93
C PHE A 85 9.99 2.79 6.89
N THR A 86 10.22 1.68 6.20
CA THR A 86 9.15 0.99 5.48
C THR A 86 8.61 -0.11 6.38
N VAL A 87 7.28 -0.18 6.55
CA VAL A 87 6.64 -0.98 7.58
C VAL A 87 5.41 -1.73 7.06
N ILE A 88 5.07 -2.84 7.72
CA ILE A 88 3.76 -3.49 7.60
C ILE A 88 2.92 -3.05 8.81
N PRO A 89 1.84 -2.25 8.60
CA PRO A 89 0.99 -1.80 9.68
C PRO A 89 -0.01 -2.90 10.08
N ALA A 90 -0.13 -3.19 11.38
CA ALA A 90 -1.16 -4.09 11.92
C ALA A 90 -2.57 -3.45 11.93
N GLY A 91 -2.65 -2.14 11.71
CA GLY A 91 -3.90 -1.38 11.67
C GLY A 91 -3.64 0.11 11.44
N PRO A 92 -4.66 0.98 11.65
CA PRO A 92 -4.54 2.42 11.45
C PRO A 92 -3.35 3.04 12.17
N ALA A 93 -2.51 3.80 11.44
CA ALA A 93 -1.35 4.44 12.03
C ALA A 93 -1.70 5.67 12.86
N CYS A 94 -2.80 6.37 12.54
CA CYS A 94 -3.22 7.56 13.26
C CYS A 94 -4.01 7.22 14.53
N HIS A 95 -3.86 8.04 15.58
CA HIS A 95 -4.65 7.93 16.81
C HIS A 95 -6.14 8.25 16.60
N THR A 96 -6.51 8.92 15.50
CA THR A 96 -7.89 9.17 15.07
C THR A 96 -8.50 7.99 14.28
N MET A 97 -7.87 6.84 14.29
CA MET A 97 -8.26 5.63 13.55
C MET A 97 -8.26 5.79 12.02
N LYS A 98 -7.55 6.79 11.50
CA LYS A 98 -7.25 6.94 10.07
C LYS A 98 -6.01 6.13 9.69
N ILE A 99 -5.93 5.63 8.47
CA ILE A 99 -4.78 4.85 7.97
C ILE A 99 -3.49 5.65 8.08
N SER A 100 -3.52 6.92 7.73
CA SER A 100 -2.39 7.85 7.77
C SER A 100 -2.67 9.04 8.69
N CYS A 101 -1.62 9.62 9.27
CA CYS A 101 -1.68 10.90 9.98
C CYS A 101 -1.86 12.10 9.03
N PHE A 102 -1.54 11.92 7.76
CA PHE A 102 -1.65 12.97 6.73
C PHE A 102 -3.02 12.88 6.04
N HIS A 103 -4.07 13.21 6.75
CA HIS A 103 -5.46 13.15 6.27
C HIS A 103 -6.18 14.50 6.28
N ASN A 104 -5.48 15.58 6.61
CA ASN A 104 -5.99 16.94 6.51
C ASN A 104 -5.36 17.62 5.29
N ASP A 105 -6.17 18.15 4.41
CA ASP A 105 -5.72 18.92 3.26
C ASP A 105 -5.57 20.41 3.65
N LEU A 106 -4.47 21.05 3.23
CA LEU A 106 -4.25 22.47 3.46
C LEU A 106 -5.09 23.37 2.54
N ASP A 107 -5.51 22.85 1.39
CA ASP A 107 -6.17 23.62 0.34
C ASP A 107 -7.70 23.59 0.41
N GLU A 108 -8.31 23.13 1.51
CA GLU A 108 -9.77 22.95 1.68
C GLU A 108 -10.44 22.16 0.52
N ILE A 109 -9.65 21.37 -0.22
CA ILE A 109 -10.14 20.60 -1.33
C ILE A 109 -10.78 19.31 -0.79
N SER A 110 -12.10 19.32 -0.77
CA SER A 110 -13.07 18.25 -0.49
C SER A 110 -12.56 16.99 0.30
N ASP A 111 -13.29 16.64 1.35
CA ASP A 111 -13.12 15.46 2.23
C ASP A 111 -13.00 14.10 1.52
N GLU A 112 -13.12 14.06 0.18
CA GLU A 112 -13.18 12.83 -0.61
C GLU A 112 -11.91 12.49 -1.39
N LYS A 113 -10.86 13.35 -1.40
CA LYS A 113 -9.62 13.00 -2.11
C LYS A 113 -8.75 12.07 -1.29
N PRO A 114 -8.44 10.89 -1.80
CA PRO A 114 -7.47 10.00 -1.16
C PRO A 114 -6.08 10.64 -1.18
N LEU A 115 -5.38 10.54 -0.05
CA LEU A 115 -4.06 11.15 0.19
C LEU A 115 -2.99 10.76 -0.83
N ILE A 116 -3.11 9.60 -1.47
CA ILE A 116 -2.12 9.08 -2.40
C ILE A 116 -2.82 8.36 -3.55
N LYS A 117 -2.59 8.82 -4.77
CA LYS A 117 -3.12 8.18 -5.99
C LYS A 117 -2.52 6.80 -6.26
N THR A 118 -1.38 6.48 -5.68
CA THR A 118 -0.64 5.22 -5.92
C THR A 118 -1.32 3.98 -5.33
N SER A 119 -2.23 4.15 -4.36
CA SER A 119 -2.94 3.05 -3.70
C SER A 119 -4.35 2.78 -4.23
N VAL A 120 -4.74 3.32 -5.39
CA VAL A 120 -6.09 3.09 -5.94
C VAL A 120 -6.34 1.60 -6.19
N MET A 121 -5.37 0.90 -6.79
CA MET A 121 -5.48 -0.52 -7.07
C MET A 121 -5.68 -1.34 -5.79
N ASP A 122 -4.88 -1.07 -4.74
CA ASP A 122 -4.98 -1.76 -3.45
C ASP A 122 -6.33 -1.49 -2.77
N ARG A 123 -6.83 -0.25 -2.84
CA ARG A 123 -8.15 0.09 -2.27
C ARG A 123 -9.28 -0.63 -2.98
N VAL A 124 -9.24 -0.68 -4.31
CA VAL A 124 -10.23 -1.41 -5.11
C VAL A 124 -10.14 -2.91 -4.81
N PHE A 125 -8.93 -3.48 -4.78
CA PHE A 125 -8.74 -4.89 -4.48
C PHE A 125 -9.22 -5.25 -3.07
N ASN A 126 -8.91 -4.44 -2.06
CA ASN A 126 -9.41 -4.62 -0.69
C ASN A 126 -10.94 -4.52 -0.60
N LEU A 127 -11.57 -3.65 -1.39
CA LEU A 127 -13.03 -3.60 -1.48
C LEU A 127 -13.60 -4.90 -2.09
N ILE A 128 -12.97 -5.42 -3.16
CA ILE A 128 -13.34 -6.70 -3.79
C ILE A 128 -13.24 -7.84 -2.77
N GLU A 129 -12.11 -7.93 -2.03
CA GLU A 129 -11.91 -8.93 -0.97
C GLU A 129 -12.98 -8.85 0.14
N LYS A 130 -13.37 -7.62 0.52
CA LYS A 130 -14.44 -7.41 1.48
C LYS A 130 -15.78 -7.92 0.92
N ARG A 131 -16.12 -7.60 -0.33
CA ARG A 131 -17.35 -8.03 -0.99
C ARG A 131 -17.41 -9.53 -1.22
N LYS A 132 -16.27 -10.18 -1.45
CA LYS A 132 -16.15 -11.64 -1.51
C LYS A 132 -16.52 -12.30 -0.17
N LYS A 133 -16.13 -11.71 0.95
CA LYS A 133 -16.46 -12.23 2.29
C LYS A 133 -17.94 -12.00 2.65
N ASP A 134 -18.46 -10.87 2.24
CA ASP A 134 -19.83 -10.42 2.53
C ASP A 134 -20.76 -10.69 1.31
N ILE A 135 -20.85 -11.95 0.89
CA ILE A 135 -21.58 -12.37 -0.33
C ILE A 135 -23.07 -11.97 -0.30
N ASP A 136 -23.65 -11.78 0.89
CA ASP A 136 -25.08 -11.50 1.07
C ASP A 136 -25.43 -10.01 1.10
N ILE A 137 -24.50 -9.12 0.76
CA ILE A 137 -24.82 -7.70 0.64
C ILE A 137 -25.79 -7.49 -0.52
N GLU A 138 -27.01 -7.08 -0.20
CA GLU A 138 -28.01 -6.71 -1.20
C GLU A 138 -27.49 -5.59 -2.11
N ASN A 139 -27.73 -5.74 -3.42
CA ASN A 139 -27.33 -4.77 -4.46
C ASN A 139 -25.80 -4.58 -4.68
N SER A 140 -24.97 -5.55 -4.31
CA SER A 140 -23.54 -5.51 -4.64
C SER A 140 -23.24 -6.29 -5.94
N TYR A 141 -22.87 -5.58 -6.99
CA TYR A 141 -22.41 -6.18 -8.26
C TYR A 141 -21.26 -7.17 -8.05
N THR A 142 -20.23 -6.78 -7.27
CA THR A 142 -19.09 -7.65 -6.97
C THR A 142 -19.53 -8.95 -6.29
N SER A 143 -20.44 -8.84 -5.30
CA SER A 143 -20.95 -10.02 -4.59
C SER A 143 -21.75 -10.93 -5.52
N SER A 144 -22.50 -10.39 -6.49
CA SER A 144 -23.20 -11.21 -7.49
C SER A 144 -22.25 -11.99 -8.38
N LEU A 145 -21.11 -11.40 -8.80
CA LEU A 145 -20.09 -12.10 -9.57
C LEU A 145 -19.51 -13.31 -8.81
N PHE A 146 -19.23 -13.15 -7.52
CA PHE A 146 -18.76 -14.26 -6.70
C PHE A 146 -19.83 -15.35 -6.50
N LYS A 147 -21.11 -14.98 -6.38
CA LYS A 147 -22.23 -15.94 -6.30
C LYS A 147 -22.41 -16.74 -7.59
N GLU A 148 -22.29 -16.08 -8.74
CA GLU A 148 -22.43 -16.71 -10.06
C GLU A 148 -21.19 -17.56 -10.41
N GLY A 149 -20.05 -17.29 -9.79
CA GLY A 149 -18.85 -18.10 -9.85
C GLY A 149 -17.91 -17.80 -11.01
N LEU A 150 -16.87 -18.63 -11.14
CA LEU A 150 -15.74 -18.39 -12.03
C LEU A 150 -16.13 -18.15 -13.48
N ASN A 151 -17.05 -18.96 -14.04
CA ASN A 151 -17.43 -18.83 -15.44
C ASN A 151 -17.99 -17.45 -15.76
N LYS A 152 -18.83 -16.89 -14.88
CA LYS A 152 -19.35 -15.53 -15.07
C LYS A 152 -18.28 -14.46 -15.00
N ILE A 153 -17.30 -14.62 -14.08
CA ILE A 153 -16.16 -13.70 -13.98
C ILE A 153 -15.33 -13.74 -15.25
N LEU A 154 -15.06 -14.93 -15.79
CA LEU A 154 -14.28 -15.10 -17.03
C LEU A 154 -15.04 -14.57 -18.25
N ASP A 155 -16.35 -14.77 -18.32
CA ASP A 155 -17.20 -14.20 -19.36
C ASP A 155 -17.13 -12.68 -19.37
N LYS A 156 -17.13 -12.04 -18.19
CA LYS A 156 -16.98 -10.59 -18.07
C LYS A 156 -15.59 -10.12 -18.51
N ILE A 157 -14.51 -10.80 -18.14
CA ILE A 157 -13.15 -10.45 -18.62
C ILE A 157 -13.08 -10.50 -20.13
N LYS A 158 -13.72 -11.50 -20.76
CA LYS A 158 -13.76 -11.61 -22.21
C LYS A 158 -14.56 -10.46 -22.84
N GLU A 159 -15.75 -10.16 -22.32
CA GLU A 159 -16.60 -9.06 -22.76
C GLU A 159 -15.84 -7.73 -22.73
N GLU A 160 -15.28 -7.35 -21.56
CA GLU A 160 -14.52 -6.11 -21.38
C GLU A 160 -13.23 -6.06 -22.23
N SER A 161 -12.61 -7.21 -22.46
CA SER A 161 -11.47 -7.29 -23.40
C SER A 161 -11.86 -6.97 -24.82
N ASP A 162 -12.99 -7.51 -25.31
CA ASP A 162 -13.49 -7.25 -26.64
C ASP A 162 -13.89 -5.76 -26.80
N GLU A 163 -14.56 -5.17 -25.78
CA GLU A 163 -14.96 -3.75 -25.76
C GLU A 163 -13.72 -2.83 -25.68
N SER A 164 -12.70 -3.17 -24.89
CA SER A 164 -11.42 -2.44 -24.85
C SER A 164 -10.70 -2.42 -26.21
N ILE A 165 -10.75 -3.53 -26.96
CA ILE A 165 -10.19 -3.63 -28.32
C ILE A 165 -10.98 -2.72 -29.27
N GLU A 166 -12.32 -2.77 -29.25
CA GLU A 166 -13.18 -1.94 -30.08
C GLU A 166 -12.95 -0.45 -29.80
N ALA A 167 -12.96 -0.04 -28.52
CA ALA A 167 -12.66 1.34 -28.11
C ALA A 167 -11.31 1.82 -28.62
N SER A 168 -10.28 0.95 -28.57
CA SER A 168 -8.94 1.27 -29.08
C SER A 168 -8.91 1.46 -30.60
N LEU A 169 -9.70 0.71 -31.36
CA LEU A 169 -9.81 0.85 -32.81
C LEU A 169 -10.49 2.16 -33.21
N VAL A 170 -11.52 2.56 -32.47
CA VAL A 170 -12.26 3.81 -32.70
C VAL A 170 -11.45 5.04 -32.24
N LYS A 171 -10.47 4.87 -31.35
CA LYS A 171 -9.62 5.92 -30.77
C LYS A 171 -10.39 6.97 -29.96
N ASP A 172 -11.49 6.59 -29.35
CA ASP A 172 -12.22 7.45 -28.39
C ASP A 172 -11.54 7.36 -27.03
N HIS A 173 -10.85 8.43 -26.64
CA HIS A 173 -10.09 8.49 -25.39
C HIS A 173 -10.96 8.19 -24.15
N ALA A 174 -12.17 8.75 -24.08
CA ALA A 174 -13.03 8.55 -22.91
C ALA A 174 -13.49 7.10 -22.82
N ASN A 175 -13.89 6.51 -23.95
CA ASN A 175 -14.31 5.12 -24.02
C ASN A 175 -13.16 4.15 -23.74
N ILE A 176 -11.95 4.42 -24.26
CA ILE A 176 -10.76 3.63 -23.93
C ILE A 176 -10.52 3.60 -22.42
N VAL A 177 -10.55 4.75 -21.74
CA VAL A 177 -10.35 4.83 -20.28
C VAL A 177 -11.42 4.03 -19.55
N TYR A 178 -12.66 4.10 -20.00
CA TYR A 178 -13.79 3.40 -19.39
C TYR A 178 -13.61 1.88 -19.49
N GLU A 179 -13.48 1.35 -20.71
CA GLU A 179 -13.42 -0.11 -20.96
C GLU A 179 -12.17 -0.75 -20.34
N TYR A 180 -10.99 -0.09 -20.43
CA TYR A 180 -9.80 -0.60 -19.76
C TYR A 180 -9.93 -0.58 -18.23
N THR A 181 -10.70 0.33 -17.65
CA THR A 181 -10.99 0.34 -16.21
C THR A 181 -11.84 -0.86 -15.83
N ASP A 182 -12.87 -1.18 -16.61
CA ASP A 182 -13.75 -2.32 -16.36
C ASP A 182 -13.02 -3.65 -16.55
N LEU A 183 -12.16 -3.75 -17.57
CA LEU A 183 -11.29 -4.91 -17.76
C LEU A 183 -10.37 -5.13 -16.55
N LEU A 184 -9.67 -4.09 -16.09
CA LEU A 184 -8.81 -4.17 -14.90
C LEU A 184 -9.58 -4.59 -13.66
N TYR A 185 -10.78 -4.05 -13.48
CA TYR A 185 -11.64 -4.40 -12.37
C TYR A 185 -12.01 -5.89 -12.36
N HIS A 186 -12.47 -6.43 -13.49
CA HIS A 186 -12.85 -7.85 -13.60
C HIS A 186 -11.64 -8.79 -13.49
N MET A 187 -10.46 -8.37 -13.97
CA MET A 187 -9.20 -9.08 -13.69
C MET A 187 -8.89 -9.17 -12.20
N MET A 188 -9.06 -8.08 -11.44
CA MET A 188 -8.88 -8.09 -9.98
C MET A 188 -9.90 -9.00 -9.27
N VAL A 189 -11.16 -9.06 -9.75
CA VAL A 189 -12.17 -10.00 -9.23
C VAL A 189 -11.74 -11.46 -9.45
N ALA A 190 -11.19 -11.78 -10.63
CA ALA A 190 -10.65 -13.12 -10.92
C ALA A 190 -9.46 -13.48 -10.02
N LEU A 191 -8.51 -12.55 -9.82
CA LEU A 191 -7.39 -12.75 -8.89
C LEU A 191 -7.89 -13.06 -7.48
N SER A 192 -8.83 -12.26 -6.98
CA SER A 192 -9.47 -12.48 -5.69
C SER A 192 -10.16 -13.83 -5.63
N TYR A 193 -10.88 -14.24 -6.68
CA TYR A 193 -11.53 -15.56 -6.74
C TYR A 193 -10.52 -16.70 -6.53
N HIS A 194 -9.34 -16.61 -7.14
CA HIS A 194 -8.25 -17.57 -7.01
C HIS A 194 -7.41 -17.40 -5.73
N ASN A 195 -7.75 -16.47 -4.83
CA ASN A 195 -6.96 -16.10 -3.64
C ASN A 195 -5.54 -15.62 -3.97
N ILE A 196 -5.33 -15.05 -5.14
CA ILE A 196 -4.08 -14.41 -5.55
C ILE A 196 -4.14 -12.95 -5.13
N LYS A 197 -3.13 -12.47 -4.42
CA LYS A 197 -3.05 -11.08 -4.00
C LYS A 197 -2.54 -10.20 -5.14
N ILE A 198 -3.01 -8.95 -5.19
CA ILE A 198 -2.58 -8.01 -6.23
C ILE A 198 -1.07 -7.74 -6.18
N GLU A 199 -0.46 -7.80 -4.99
CA GLU A 199 0.97 -7.62 -4.77
C GLU A 199 1.81 -8.71 -5.45
N GLU A 200 1.27 -9.93 -5.60
CA GLU A 200 1.95 -11.02 -6.32
C GLU A 200 2.09 -10.69 -7.81
N ILE A 201 1.05 -10.05 -8.38
CA ILE A 201 1.09 -9.58 -9.78
C ILE A 201 2.11 -8.44 -9.93
N PHE A 202 2.13 -7.49 -9.00
CA PHE A 202 3.10 -6.39 -9.02
C PHE A 202 4.53 -6.89 -8.85
N SER A 203 4.77 -7.84 -7.96
CA SER A 203 6.08 -8.47 -7.77
C SER A 203 6.55 -9.18 -9.05
N GLU A 204 5.65 -9.87 -9.75
CA GLU A 204 5.97 -10.52 -11.02
C GLU A 204 6.23 -9.49 -12.14
N LEU A 205 5.47 -8.40 -12.20
CA LEU A 205 5.75 -7.29 -13.13
C LEU A 205 7.11 -6.66 -12.83
N GLU A 206 7.43 -6.40 -11.57
CA GLU A 206 8.72 -5.86 -11.16
C GLU A 206 9.87 -6.81 -11.54
N ARG A 207 9.70 -8.12 -11.32
CA ARG A 207 10.67 -9.14 -11.75
C ARG A 207 10.98 -9.10 -13.24
N ARG A 208 10.03 -8.63 -14.08
CA ARG A 208 10.19 -8.53 -15.55
C ARG A 208 10.83 -7.23 -16.02
N ILE A 209 10.91 -6.20 -15.20
CA ILE A 209 11.48 -4.90 -15.59
C ILE A 209 12.92 -5.08 -16.09
N GLY A 210 13.19 -4.57 -17.28
CA GLY A 210 14.51 -4.62 -17.91
C GLY A 210 14.94 -5.99 -18.45
N LYS A 211 14.11 -7.02 -18.35
CA LYS A 211 14.41 -8.38 -18.86
C LYS A 211 13.79 -8.62 -20.23
N LYS A 212 14.39 -9.51 -21.00
CA LYS A 212 13.82 -9.99 -22.27
C LYS A 212 12.75 -11.05 -21.97
N LYS A 213 11.71 -11.16 -22.85
CA LYS A 213 10.60 -12.10 -22.64
C LYS A 213 11.06 -13.54 -22.37
N LYS A 214 12.11 -14.03 -23.06
CA LYS A 214 12.69 -15.36 -22.88
C LYS A 214 13.27 -15.61 -21.46
N ASP A 215 13.54 -14.56 -20.70
CA ASP A 215 14.20 -14.66 -19.39
C ASP A 215 13.18 -14.78 -18.23
N TYR A 216 11.87 -14.74 -18.54
CA TYR A 216 10.80 -14.82 -17.53
C TYR A 216 9.55 -15.60 -18.01
N THR A 217 9.60 -16.29 -19.14
CA THR A 217 8.57 -17.28 -19.49
C THR A 217 8.62 -18.44 -18.51
N LEU A 218 7.46 -18.93 -18.09
CA LEU A 218 7.37 -20.19 -17.38
C LEU A 218 7.74 -21.31 -18.37
N ASP A 219 8.58 -22.24 -17.93
CA ASP A 219 8.82 -23.46 -18.70
C ASP A 219 7.52 -24.26 -18.74
N GLU A 220 7.13 -24.72 -19.93
CA GLU A 220 5.95 -25.56 -20.17
C GLU A 220 6.12 -26.97 -19.58
#